data_f9835754ff2c169fc083f68df65392a8
#
_entry.id   f9835754ff2c169fc083f68df65392a8
#
_cell.length_a   1.000
_cell.length_b   1.000
_cell.length_c   1.000
_cell.angle_alpha   90.00
_cell.angle_beta   90.00
_cell.angle_gamma   90.00
#
_symmetry.space_group_name_H-M   'P 1'
#
loop_
_entity.id
_entity.type
_entity.pdbx_description
1 polymer ?
#
loop_
_entity_poly.entity_id
_entity_poly.type
_entity_poly.pdbx_seq_one_letter_code
_entity_poly.pdbx_strand_id
1 'polypeptide(L)'
;KTAAELFASDIQKVTGQAPAMISSPASGENIRYAVIAGTIGESVWIDEMISKGKINVSSIKEGWEQYAVRLVNNPAKGIKKAIVIAGSDRRGTAFGLMSLSRTIGVSPWYWWLDAPVQPLNSINLTVKDFDSKAPSVKYRGIFINDEDWGLLRWSKRNFEKELGNIGPKTYDKVCELILRLQANMLAPAMHEASTAFYQIPENKEIADRYGVMITTSHCEPLQLNTASEWSKEYGEWNYTSNKAKVDSVLKARVQDASPYENVYTLALRGLHDRAMSGDEDMDSRKRTMQEALLAQRQILADVLGKKAEDIPQVF
;
A
#
# COMPACT_ATOMS: atom_id res chain seq x y z
N LYS A 1 -1.84 -4.44 12.47
CA LYS A 1 -2.95 -5.38 12.68
C LYS A 1 -3.06 -6.32 11.46
N THR A 2 -3.37 -5.83 10.26
CA THR A 2 -3.60 -6.62 9.02
C THR A 2 -2.52 -7.66 8.74
N ALA A 3 -1.24 -7.28 8.78
CA ALA A 3 -0.14 -8.23 8.55
C ALA A 3 -0.07 -9.37 9.61
N ALA A 4 -0.46 -9.09 10.86
CA ALA A 4 -0.53 -10.10 11.90
C ALA A 4 -1.70 -11.07 11.66
N GLU A 5 -2.85 -10.58 11.20
CA GLU A 5 -4.01 -11.40 10.81
C GLU A 5 -3.67 -12.30 9.61
N LEU A 6 -2.97 -11.77 8.60
CA LEU A 6 -2.47 -12.57 7.48
C LEU A 6 -1.52 -13.66 7.94
N PHE A 7 -0.55 -13.32 8.79
CA PHE A 7 0.40 -14.29 9.32
C PHE A 7 -0.28 -15.38 10.16
N ALA A 8 -1.26 -15.02 10.99
CA ALA A 8 -2.06 -15.99 11.74
C ALA A 8 -2.84 -16.93 10.81
N SER A 9 -3.45 -16.40 9.75
CA SER A 9 -4.10 -17.18 8.70
C SER A 9 -3.10 -18.10 7.97
N ASP A 10 -1.86 -17.66 7.76
CA ASP A 10 -0.83 -18.46 7.12
C ASP A 10 -0.38 -19.63 8.02
N ILE A 11 -0.24 -19.40 9.33
CA ILE A 11 -0.01 -20.50 10.29
C ILE A 11 -1.14 -21.51 10.22
N GLN A 12 -2.39 -21.05 10.17
CA GLN A 12 -3.55 -21.94 10.04
C GLN A 12 -3.53 -22.76 8.74
N LYS A 13 -3.16 -22.13 7.61
CA LYS A 13 -3.02 -22.86 6.33
C LYS A 13 -1.95 -23.94 6.39
N VAL A 14 -0.83 -23.65 7.08
CA VAL A 14 0.29 -24.59 7.18
C VAL A 14 0.01 -25.71 8.19
N THR A 15 -0.60 -25.41 9.35
CA THR A 15 -0.72 -26.37 10.48
C THR A 15 -2.13 -26.92 10.67
N GLY A 16 -3.13 -26.34 10.01
CA GLY A 16 -4.54 -26.63 10.28
C GLY A 16 -5.07 -25.97 11.57
N GLN A 17 -4.24 -25.25 12.34
CA GLN A 17 -4.61 -24.65 13.62
C GLN A 17 -4.40 -23.15 13.61
N ALA A 18 -5.43 -22.38 13.96
CA ALA A 18 -5.32 -20.94 14.11
C ALA A 18 -4.61 -20.58 15.43
N PRO A 19 -3.57 -19.74 15.41
CA PRO A 19 -2.95 -19.26 16.63
C PRO A 19 -3.85 -18.24 17.34
N ALA A 20 -3.79 -18.20 18.68
CA ALA A 20 -4.42 -17.12 19.43
C ALA A 20 -3.72 -15.79 19.15
N MET A 21 -4.51 -14.74 18.90
CA MET A 21 -4.01 -13.38 18.75
C MET A 21 -4.25 -12.58 20.03
N ILE A 22 -3.16 -12.00 20.57
CA ILE A 22 -3.18 -11.23 21.82
C ILE A 22 -2.70 -9.81 21.53
N SER A 23 -3.44 -8.82 21.94
CA SER A 23 -3.10 -7.40 21.73
C SER A 23 -2.52 -6.70 22.97
N SER A 24 -2.60 -7.31 24.15
CA SER A 24 -2.19 -6.71 25.42
C SER A 24 -1.29 -7.63 26.24
N PRO A 25 -0.23 -7.09 26.88
CA PRO A 25 0.65 -7.84 27.78
C PRO A 25 -0.06 -8.43 29.01
N ALA A 26 -1.18 -7.84 29.44
CA ALA A 26 -1.89 -8.25 30.64
C ALA A 26 -2.67 -9.57 30.51
N SER A 27 -2.89 -10.05 29.30
CA SER A 27 -3.63 -11.30 29.01
C SER A 27 -2.73 -12.55 28.92
N GLY A 28 -1.49 -12.46 29.47
CA GLY A 28 -0.49 -13.56 29.39
C GLY A 28 -0.88 -14.77 30.21
N GLU A 29 -1.53 -15.74 29.59
CA GLU A 29 -1.51 -17.13 30.02
C GLU A 29 -0.10 -17.70 29.93
N ASN A 30 0.15 -18.91 30.46
CA ASN A 30 1.49 -19.52 30.40
C ASN A 30 1.80 -20.00 28.96
N ILE A 31 2.23 -19.06 28.11
CA ILE A 31 2.49 -19.22 26.67
C ILE A 31 3.91 -19.78 26.49
N ARG A 32 4.00 -20.98 25.91
CA ARG A 32 5.31 -21.60 25.65
C ARG A 32 6.06 -20.91 24.51
N TYR A 33 5.37 -20.59 23.41
CA TYR A 33 5.96 -19.95 22.22
C TYR A 33 5.01 -18.85 21.71
N ALA A 34 5.59 -17.74 21.30
CA ALA A 34 4.86 -16.63 20.71
C ALA A 34 5.63 -16.02 19.51
N VAL A 35 4.92 -15.31 18.66
CA VAL A 35 5.47 -14.31 17.75
C VAL A 35 4.99 -12.95 18.23
N ILE A 36 5.92 -12.04 18.51
CA ILE A 36 5.63 -10.66 18.93
C ILE A 36 6.11 -9.74 17.83
N ALA A 37 5.21 -8.96 17.25
CA ALA A 37 5.54 -8.02 16.19
C ALA A 37 5.06 -6.61 16.52
N GLY A 38 5.88 -5.61 16.24
CA GLY A 38 5.52 -4.21 16.46
C GLY A 38 6.53 -3.24 15.90
N THR A 39 6.08 -1.98 15.78
CA THR A 39 6.90 -0.87 15.29
C THR A 39 7.62 -0.21 16.47
N ILE A 40 8.89 0.13 16.27
CA ILE A 40 9.73 0.84 17.25
C ILE A 40 9.11 2.22 17.51
N GLY A 41 8.91 2.56 18.78
CA GLY A 41 8.29 3.83 19.21
C GLY A 41 6.76 3.85 19.16
N GLU A 42 6.10 2.79 18.65
CA GLU A 42 4.65 2.67 18.59
C GLU A 42 4.12 1.43 19.35
N SER A 43 4.97 0.45 19.57
CA SER A 43 4.60 -0.81 20.21
C SER A 43 5.13 -0.91 21.63
N VAL A 44 4.24 -0.89 22.62
CA VAL A 44 4.58 -1.06 24.03
C VAL A 44 5.43 -2.33 24.27
N TRP A 45 5.11 -3.45 23.59
CA TRP A 45 5.86 -4.68 23.69
C TRP A 45 7.32 -4.55 23.21
N ILE A 46 7.51 -3.87 22.07
CA ILE A 46 8.84 -3.69 21.48
C ILE A 46 9.64 -2.71 22.31
N ASP A 47 9.06 -1.58 22.68
CA ASP A 47 9.73 -0.51 23.43
C ASP A 47 10.13 -0.98 24.85
N GLU A 48 9.30 -1.78 25.49
CA GLU A 48 9.63 -2.40 26.77
C GLU A 48 10.79 -3.39 26.66
N MET A 49 10.86 -4.19 25.59
CA MET A 49 11.99 -5.09 25.37
C MET A 49 13.28 -4.35 25.02
N ILE A 50 13.22 -3.25 24.29
CA ILE A 50 14.36 -2.36 24.03
C ILE A 50 14.85 -1.72 25.32
N SER A 51 13.97 -1.11 26.11
CA SER A 51 14.33 -0.43 27.36
C SER A 51 14.95 -1.36 28.41
N LYS A 52 14.52 -2.63 28.43
CA LYS A 52 15.06 -3.67 29.31
C LYS A 52 16.33 -4.36 28.74
N GLY A 53 16.84 -3.92 27.60
CA GLY A 53 18.00 -4.51 26.94
C GLY A 53 17.82 -5.96 26.44
N LYS A 54 16.57 -6.41 26.27
CA LYS A 54 16.26 -7.76 25.77
C LYS A 54 16.47 -7.90 24.27
N ILE A 55 16.33 -6.81 23.52
CA ILE A 55 16.61 -6.74 22.09
C ILE A 55 17.42 -5.49 21.75
N ASN A 56 18.32 -5.62 20.80
CA ASN A 56 19.03 -4.49 20.19
C ASN A 56 18.51 -4.30 18.75
N VAL A 57 18.07 -3.09 18.43
CA VAL A 57 17.51 -2.68 17.14
C VAL A 57 18.16 -1.40 16.60
N SER A 58 19.32 -1.02 17.15
CA SER A 58 20.02 0.23 16.78
C SER A 58 20.36 0.31 15.30
N SER A 59 20.62 -0.82 14.65
CA SER A 59 20.95 -0.91 13.23
C SER A 59 19.81 -0.53 12.27
N ILE A 60 18.56 -0.59 12.74
CA ILE A 60 17.37 -0.32 11.91
C ILE A 60 16.56 0.89 12.38
N LYS A 61 16.86 1.45 13.57
CA LYS A 61 16.04 2.48 14.22
C LYS A 61 15.84 3.74 13.36
N GLU A 62 16.88 4.16 12.66
CA GLU A 62 16.85 5.34 11.77
C GLU A 62 16.59 4.97 10.30
N GLY A 63 16.28 3.70 10.05
CA GLY A 63 16.01 3.20 8.71
C GLY A 63 14.55 3.33 8.32
N TRP A 64 14.24 2.93 7.09
CA TRP A 64 12.90 2.89 6.55
C TRP A 64 12.60 1.51 5.95
N GLU A 65 11.38 1.00 6.21
CA GLU A 65 10.92 -0.31 5.77
C GLU A 65 11.87 -1.45 6.14
N GLN A 66 12.59 -1.29 7.26
CA GLN A 66 13.49 -2.30 7.82
C GLN A 66 12.84 -3.04 8.98
N TYR A 67 13.31 -4.23 9.24
CA TYR A 67 12.90 -5.03 10.40
C TYR A 67 14.06 -5.83 10.97
N ALA A 68 13.98 -6.05 12.27
CA ALA A 68 14.85 -6.98 13.01
C ALA A 68 14.06 -8.20 13.44
N VAL A 69 14.70 -9.38 13.37
CA VAL A 69 14.18 -10.64 13.93
C VAL A 69 15.08 -11.05 15.07
N ARG A 70 14.50 -11.33 16.23
CA ARG A 70 15.23 -11.75 17.44
C ARG A 70 14.54 -12.94 18.09
N LEU A 71 15.34 -13.86 18.65
CA LEU A 71 14.82 -14.94 19.48
C LEU A 71 15.01 -14.57 20.94
N VAL A 72 13.93 -14.32 21.67
CA VAL A 72 13.96 -13.81 23.04
C VAL A 72 13.38 -14.82 24.01
N ASN A 73 14.13 -15.16 25.06
CA ASN A 73 13.64 -15.92 26.20
C ASN A 73 12.98 -14.97 27.21
N ASN A 74 11.83 -15.37 27.74
CA ASN A 74 11.04 -14.59 28.71
C ASN A 74 10.83 -13.13 28.24
N PRO A 75 10.29 -12.90 27.02
CA PRO A 75 10.11 -11.55 26.48
C PRO A 75 9.18 -10.70 27.37
N ALA A 76 8.14 -11.32 27.90
CA ALA A 76 7.17 -10.71 28.81
C ALA A 76 6.70 -11.74 29.86
N LYS A 77 6.00 -11.25 30.91
CA LYS A 77 5.41 -12.12 31.93
C LYS A 77 4.46 -13.13 31.29
N GLY A 78 4.61 -14.40 31.62
CA GLY A 78 3.75 -15.47 31.10
C GLY A 78 4.14 -16.01 29.71
N ILE A 79 5.17 -15.46 29.06
CA ILE A 79 5.66 -15.94 27.76
C ILE A 79 7.08 -16.49 27.92
N LYS A 80 7.25 -17.80 27.65
CA LYS A 80 8.53 -18.47 27.84
C LYS A 80 9.55 -18.11 26.74
N LYS A 81 9.12 -18.06 25.49
CA LYS A 81 10.01 -17.80 24.35
C LYS A 81 9.24 -17.14 23.19
N ALA A 82 9.84 -16.16 22.54
CA ALA A 82 9.21 -15.55 21.37
C ALA A 82 10.21 -15.28 20.25
N ILE A 83 9.70 -15.37 19.02
CA ILE A 83 10.28 -14.69 17.86
C ILE A 83 9.75 -13.26 17.92
N VAL A 84 10.65 -12.29 17.99
CA VAL A 84 10.32 -10.86 18.04
C VAL A 84 10.66 -10.24 16.70
N ILE A 85 9.68 -9.54 16.11
CA ILE A 85 9.82 -8.74 14.90
C ILE A 85 9.65 -7.28 15.30
N ALA A 86 10.73 -6.51 15.21
CA ALA A 86 10.71 -5.07 15.43
C ALA A 86 10.92 -4.37 14.10
N GLY A 87 9.92 -3.57 13.66
CA GLY A 87 10.02 -2.77 12.44
C GLY A 87 10.47 -1.35 12.72
N SER A 88 11.26 -0.74 11.80
CA SER A 88 11.60 0.68 11.85
C SER A 88 10.37 1.57 11.63
N ASP A 89 9.38 1.05 10.92
CA ASP A 89 8.10 1.68 10.64
C ASP A 89 7.01 0.60 10.44
N ARG A 90 5.76 1.04 10.11
CA ARG A 90 4.63 0.13 9.93
C ARG A 90 4.86 -0.92 8.83
N ARG A 91 5.55 -0.54 7.73
CA ARG A 91 5.86 -1.46 6.62
C ARG A 91 6.96 -2.42 6.98
N GLY A 92 8.01 -1.96 7.65
CA GLY A 92 9.06 -2.83 8.16
C GLY A 92 8.51 -3.93 9.06
N THR A 93 7.62 -3.58 10.00
CA THR A 93 6.92 -4.57 10.84
C THR A 93 6.15 -5.60 9.99
N ALA A 94 5.40 -5.13 9.01
CA ALA A 94 4.60 -5.98 8.13
C ALA A 94 5.48 -6.88 7.25
N PHE A 95 6.56 -6.33 6.69
CA PHE A 95 7.52 -7.09 5.88
C PHE A 95 8.23 -8.20 6.70
N GLY A 96 8.54 -7.94 7.95
CA GLY A 96 9.07 -8.95 8.86
C GLY A 96 8.11 -10.12 9.04
N LEU A 97 6.82 -9.85 9.24
CA LEU A 97 5.79 -10.90 9.33
C LEU A 97 5.63 -11.67 8.01
N MET A 98 5.62 -10.98 6.86
CA MET A 98 5.53 -11.64 5.55
C MET A 98 6.80 -12.46 5.22
N SER A 99 7.95 -12.04 5.73
CA SER A 99 9.19 -12.84 5.67
C SER A 99 9.05 -14.16 6.44
N LEU A 100 8.45 -14.13 7.65
CA LEU A 100 8.14 -15.35 8.39
C LEU A 100 7.09 -16.21 7.64
N SER A 101 6.06 -15.61 7.07
CA SER A 101 5.07 -16.33 6.25
C SER A 101 5.76 -17.12 5.12
N ARG A 102 6.69 -16.47 4.42
CA ARG A 102 7.50 -17.15 3.38
C ARG A 102 8.36 -18.28 3.98
N THR A 103 8.98 -18.05 5.14
CA THR A 103 9.83 -19.04 5.81
C THR A 103 9.06 -20.29 6.22
N ILE A 104 7.80 -20.16 6.62
CA ILE A 104 6.93 -21.30 6.93
C ILE A 104 6.30 -21.96 5.71
N GLY A 105 6.64 -21.52 4.50
CA GLY A 105 6.23 -22.16 3.24
C GLY A 105 5.03 -21.53 2.53
N VAL A 106 4.57 -20.33 2.92
CA VAL A 106 3.49 -19.64 2.22
C VAL A 106 4.07 -18.72 1.16
N SER A 107 3.88 -19.08 -0.10
CA SER A 107 4.30 -18.26 -1.25
C SER A 107 3.54 -16.93 -1.28
N PRO A 108 4.17 -15.80 -1.65
CA PRO A 108 3.46 -14.57 -1.98
C PRO A 108 2.35 -14.77 -3.02
N TRP A 109 2.54 -15.72 -3.91
CA TRP A 109 1.65 -16.04 -5.02
C TRP A 109 0.60 -17.13 -4.72
N TYR A 110 0.48 -17.55 -3.45
CA TYR A 110 -0.38 -18.68 -3.06
C TYR A 110 -1.81 -18.53 -3.57
N TRP A 111 -2.34 -17.32 -3.59
CA TRP A 111 -3.71 -17.03 -4.00
C TRP A 111 -3.82 -16.74 -5.50
N TRP A 112 -2.90 -15.92 -6.07
CA TRP A 112 -2.98 -15.50 -7.47
C TRP A 112 -2.58 -16.59 -8.47
N LEU A 113 -1.71 -17.50 -8.08
CA LEU A 113 -1.22 -18.58 -8.92
C LEU A 113 -1.62 -19.96 -8.38
N ASP A 114 -2.59 -20.04 -7.46
CA ASP A 114 -3.01 -21.27 -6.80
C ASP A 114 -1.83 -22.11 -6.29
N ALA A 115 -0.74 -21.44 -5.85
CA ALA A 115 0.44 -22.11 -5.34
C ALA A 115 0.11 -22.83 -4.02
N PRO A 116 0.21 -24.16 -3.96
CA PRO A 116 -0.28 -24.91 -2.81
C PRO A 116 0.57 -24.63 -1.58
N VAL A 117 -0.08 -24.43 -0.44
CA VAL A 117 0.58 -24.40 0.86
C VAL A 117 0.70 -25.86 1.34
N GLN A 118 1.95 -26.30 1.58
CA GLN A 118 2.19 -27.67 2.06
C GLN A 118 1.81 -27.79 3.54
N PRO A 119 0.90 -28.70 3.92
CA PRO A 119 0.56 -28.92 5.32
C PRO A 119 1.75 -29.48 6.10
N LEU A 120 1.94 -28.99 7.31
CA LEU A 120 2.95 -29.46 8.26
C LEU A 120 2.28 -29.81 9.59
N ASN A 121 2.69 -30.91 10.21
CA ASN A 121 2.23 -31.28 11.56
C ASN A 121 2.73 -30.31 12.64
N SER A 122 3.87 -29.65 12.39
CA SER A 122 4.46 -28.65 13.27
C SER A 122 5.38 -27.72 12.51
N ILE A 123 5.51 -26.48 12.99
CA ILE A 123 6.47 -25.51 12.47
C ILE A 123 7.71 -25.55 13.36
N ASN A 124 8.84 -25.96 12.81
CA ASN A 124 10.13 -25.96 13.47
C ASN A 124 11.06 -24.96 12.80
N LEU A 125 11.35 -23.85 13.49
CA LEU A 125 12.19 -22.78 12.95
C LEU A 125 13.51 -22.69 13.74
N THR A 126 14.62 -22.66 13.03
CA THR A 126 15.90 -22.20 13.56
C THR A 126 16.00 -20.71 13.26
N VAL A 127 15.80 -19.89 14.29
CA VAL A 127 15.84 -18.44 14.17
C VAL A 127 17.21 -17.95 14.59
N LYS A 128 17.91 -17.25 13.69
CA LYS A 128 19.10 -16.45 13.98
C LYS A 128 18.71 -14.99 14.04
N ASP A 129 19.40 -14.22 14.86
CA ASP A 129 19.27 -12.77 14.86
C ASP A 129 19.56 -12.23 13.48
N PHE A 130 18.68 -11.37 12.99
CA PHE A 130 18.72 -10.85 11.64
C PHE A 130 18.22 -9.40 11.60
N ASP A 131 18.92 -8.57 10.86
CA ASP A 131 18.50 -7.21 10.52
C ASP A 131 18.40 -7.08 9.00
N SER A 132 17.23 -6.69 8.53
CA SER A 132 17.03 -6.41 7.10
C SER A 132 17.80 -5.16 6.69
N LYS A 133 18.19 -5.10 5.43
CA LYS A 133 18.67 -3.85 4.84
C LYS A 133 17.47 -3.01 4.42
N ALA A 134 17.64 -1.67 4.40
CA ALA A 134 16.68 -0.80 3.75
C ALA A 134 16.60 -1.14 2.26
N PRO A 135 15.41 -1.11 1.66
CA PRO A 135 15.28 -1.27 0.22
C PRO A 135 16.08 -0.20 -0.52
N SER A 136 16.76 -0.57 -1.61
CA SER A 136 17.55 0.35 -2.41
C SER A 136 16.70 1.34 -3.23
N VAL A 137 15.41 1.02 -3.45
CA VAL A 137 14.44 1.86 -4.15
C VAL A 137 13.26 2.12 -3.22
N LYS A 138 12.91 3.40 -3.05
CA LYS A 138 11.85 3.82 -2.11
C LYS A 138 10.47 3.38 -2.54
N TYR A 139 10.11 3.55 -3.81
CA TYR A 139 8.80 3.21 -4.35
C TYR A 139 8.89 1.97 -5.21
N ARG A 140 8.13 0.93 -4.85
CA ARG A 140 8.13 -0.38 -5.51
C ARG A 140 6.70 -0.83 -5.63
N GLY A 141 6.22 -1.08 -6.83
CA GLY A 141 4.80 -1.36 -6.99
C GLY A 141 4.44 -2.09 -8.26
N ILE A 142 3.14 -2.20 -8.43
CA ILE A 142 2.49 -2.78 -9.59
C ILE A 142 1.66 -1.69 -10.25
N PHE A 143 1.70 -1.62 -11.57
CA PHE A 143 0.78 -0.86 -12.39
C PHE A 143 -0.22 -1.83 -13.04
N ILE A 144 -1.50 -1.66 -12.74
CA ILE A 144 -2.58 -2.38 -13.41
C ILE A 144 -2.90 -1.60 -14.69
N ASN A 145 -2.54 -2.21 -15.81
CA ASN A 145 -2.76 -1.66 -17.14
C ASN A 145 -3.46 -2.71 -18.02
N ASP A 146 -4.24 -2.29 -19.00
CA ASP A 146 -5.05 -3.17 -19.85
C ASP A 146 -5.96 -4.12 -19.06
N GLU A 147 -6.47 -3.66 -17.94
CA GLU A 147 -7.28 -4.44 -16.99
C GLU A 147 -8.59 -4.95 -17.61
N ASP A 148 -9.12 -4.29 -18.62
CA ASP A 148 -10.32 -4.69 -19.36
C ASP A 148 -10.12 -5.98 -20.17
N TRP A 149 -8.87 -6.34 -20.50
CA TRP A 149 -8.56 -7.61 -21.18
C TRP A 149 -8.50 -8.80 -20.21
N GLY A 150 -8.11 -8.58 -18.97
CA GLY A 150 -7.87 -9.65 -17.99
C GLY A 150 -8.58 -9.44 -16.66
N LEU A 151 -8.01 -8.58 -15.80
CA LEU A 151 -8.41 -8.46 -14.40
C LEU A 151 -9.89 -8.04 -14.24
N LEU A 152 -10.38 -7.10 -15.03
CA LEU A 152 -11.78 -6.66 -14.99
C LEU A 152 -12.73 -7.80 -15.32
N ARG A 153 -12.44 -8.55 -16.40
CA ARG A 153 -13.27 -9.67 -16.82
C ARG A 153 -13.30 -10.78 -15.78
N TRP A 154 -12.15 -11.06 -15.19
CA TRP A 154 -12.03 -12.06 -14.13
C TRP A 154 -12.77 -11.61 -12.87
N SER A 155 -12.53 -10.41 -12.38
CA SER A 155 -13.19 -9.84 -11.19
C SER A 155 -14.71 -9.86 -11.34
N LYS A 156 -15.22 -9.28 -12.41
CA LYS A 156 -16.63 -9.19 -12.73
C LYS A 156 -17.33 -10.54 -12.80
N ARG A 157 -16.68 -11.59 -13.33
CA ARG A 157 -17.29 -12.88 -13.56
C ARG A 157 -17.13 -13.85 -12.40
N ASN A 158 -16.02 -13.76 -11.69
CA ASN A 158 -15.61 -14.80 -10.74
C ASN A 158 -15.53 -14.31 -9.29
N PHE A 159 -15.21 -13.03 -9.05
CA PHE A 159 -14.83 -12.58 -7.72
C PHE A 159 -15.73 -11.47 -7.16
N GLU A 160 -15.98 -10.40 -7.90
CA GLU A 160 -16.88 -9.29 -7.50
C GLU A 160 -18.12 -9.22 -8.40
N LYS A 161 -18.83 -10.31 -8.50
CA LYS A 161 -19.99 -10.47 -9.39
C LYS A 161 -21.10 -9.45 -9.12
N GLU A 162 -21.34 -9.12 -7.86
CA GLU A 162 -22.38 -8.16 -7.44
C GLU A 162 -22.01 -6.73 -7.86
N LEU A 163 -20.73 -6.34 -7.72
CA LEU A 163 -20.25 -5.05 -8.20
C LEU A 163 -20.16 -5.01 -9.73
N GLY A 164 -19.87 -6.12 -10.36
CA GLY A 164 -19.67 -6.21 -11.81
C GLY A 164 -18.46 -5.45 -12.34
N ASN A 165 -17.48 -5.17 -11.48
CA ASN A 165 -16.28 -4.37 -11.78
C ASN A 165 -15.09 -4.80 -10.92
N ILE A 166 -13.96 -4.07 -11.01
CA ILE A 166 -12.85 -4.16 -10.06
C ILE A 166 -13.20 -3.29 -8.85
N GLY A 167 -13.15 -3.86 -7.67
CA GLY A 167 -13.51 -3.16 -6.44
C GLY A 167 -12.76 -3.64 -5.21
N PRO A 168 -13.33 -3.40 -4.03
CA PRO A 168 -12.66 -3.58 -2.74
C PRO A 168 -12.09 -4.99 -2.53
N LYS A 169 -12.82 -6.04 -2.89
CA LYS A 169 -12.33 -7.41 -2.71
C LYS A 169 -11.11 -7.70 -3.61
N THR A 170 -11.12 -7.20 -4.83
CA THR A 170 -10.01 -7.38 -5.77
C THR A 170 -8.80 -6.59 -5.31
N TYR A 171 -8.98 -5.31 -4.91
CA TYR A 171 -7.88 -4.50 -4.39
C TYR A 171 -7.33 -5.04 -3.05
N ASP A 172 -8.16 -5.67 -2.21
CA ASP A 172 -7.67 -6.37 -1.01
C ASP A 172 -6.63 -7.44 -1.39
N LYS A 173 -6.91 -8.26 -2.40
CA LYS A 173 -5.98 -9.30 -2.88
C LYS A 173 -4.76 -8.74 -3.59
N VAL A 174 -4.90 -7.64 -4.32
CA VAL A 174 -3.76 -6.93 -4.94
C VAL A 174 -2.85 -6.34 -3.86
N CYS A 175 -3.40 -5.65 -2.87
CA CYS A 175 -2.63 -5.06 -1.77
C CYS A 175 -1.98 -6.14 -0.89
N GLU A 176 -2.65 -7.27 -0.65
CA GLU A 176 -2.05 -8.43 0.01
C GLU A 176 -0.82 -8.93 -0.76
N LEU A 177 -0.91 -9.08 -2.07
CA LEU A 177 0.22 -9.50 -2.90
C LEU A 177 1.38 -8.50 -2.82
N ILE A 178 1.10 -7.21 -2.95
CA ILE A 178 2.10 -6.13 -2.85
C ILE A 178 2.84 -6.23 -1.50
N LEU A 179 2.10 -6.36 -0.40
CA LEU A 179 2.69 -6.51 0.93
C LEU A 179 3.56 -7.77 1.04
N ARG A 180 3.08 -8.92 0.55
CA ARG A 180 3.82 -10.19 0.56
C ARG A 180 5.10 -10.15 -0.27
N LEU A 181 5.13 -9.36 -1.33
CA LEU A 181 6.30 -9.09 -2.16
C LEU A 181 7.24 -8.03 -1.57
N GLN A 182 6.91 -7.46 -0.40
CA GLN A 182 7.64 -6.36 0.23
C GLN A 182 7.74 -5.12 -0.70
N ALA A 183 6.69 -4.91 -1.47
CA ALA A 183 6.45 -3.69 -2.24
C ALA A 183 5.48 -2.77 -1.47
N ASN A 184 5.31 -1.53 -1.95
CA ASN A 184 4.61 -0.50 -1.18
C ASN A 184 3.74 0.44 -2.02
N MET A 185 3.57 0.19 -3.32
CA MET A 185 2.88 1.13 -4.20
C MET A 185 1.99 0.39 -5.22
N LEU A 186 0.89 1.01 -5.57
CA LEU A 186 -0.05 0.56 -6.60
C LEU A 186 -0.44 1.73 -7.50
N ALA A 187 -0.36 1.53 -8.82
CA ALA A 187 -1.13 2.29 -9.78
C ALA A 187 -2.36 1.44 -10.17
N PRO A 188 -3.57 1.84 -9.77
CA PRO A 188 -4.77 1.04 -9.95
C PRO A 188 -5.27 1.05 -11.40
N ALA A 189 -6.32 0.28 -11.66
CA ALA A 189 -7.01 0.21 -12.95
C ALA A 189 -7.48 1.59 -13.41
N MET A 190 -7.27 1.93 -14.68
CA MET A 190 -7.44 3.29 -15.20
C MET A 190 -8.31 3.40 -16.47
N HIS A 191 -8.64 2.31 -17.14
CA HIS A 191 -9.43 2.34 -18.39
C HIS A 191 -10.89 2.71 -18.14
N GLU A 192 -11.54 3.29 -19.13
CA GLU A 192 -12.96 3.70 -19.07
C GLU A 192 -13.92 2.57 -18.67
N ALA A 193 -13.56 1.33 -18.98
CA ALA A 193 -14.36 0.16 -18.63
C ALA A 193 -14.37 -0.14 -17.12
N SER A 194 -13.40 0.37 -16.39
CA SER A 194 -13.22 0.16 -14.96
C SER A 194 -13.76 1.34 -14.16
N THR A 195 -14.38 1.07 -13.01
CA THR A 195 -14.70 2.11 -12.03
C THR A 195 -13.41 2.69 -11.49
N ALA A 196 -13.26 4.02 -11.53
CA ALA A 196 -12.06 4.68 -11.02
C ALA A 196 -11.83 4.35 -9.53
N PHE A 197 -10.59 4.18 -9.16
CA PHE A 197 -10.20 3.73 -7.81
C PHE A 197 -10.83 4.57 -6.69
N TYR A 198 -10.81 5.88 -6.84
CA TYR A 198 -11.33 6.81 -5.82
C TYR A 198 -12.86 6.97 -5.84
N GLN A 199 -13.57 6.46 -6.83
CA GLN A 199 -15.03 6.45 -6.84
C GLN A 199 -15.62 5.44 -5.84
N ILE A 200 -14.83 4.48 -5.39
CA ILE A 200 -15.22 3.51 -4.36
C ILE A 200 -14.39 3.80 -3.10
N PRO A 201 -14.98 4.43 -2.06
CA PRO A 201 -14.24 4.86 -0.87
C PRO A 201 -13.45 3.75 -0.17
N GLU A 202 -13.98 2.54 -0.15
CA GLU A 202 -13.35 1.39 0.49
C GLU A 202 -12.00 1.01 -0.14
N ASN A 203 -11.76 1.35 -1.41
CA ASN A 203 -10.51 1.02 -2.09
C ASN A 203 -9.31 1.71 -1.42
N LYS A 204 -9.43 3.02 -1.12
CA LYS A 204 -8.36 3.79 -0.47
C LYS A 204 -8.12 3.36 0.98
N GLU A 205 -9.19 2.98 1.70
CA GLU A 205 -9.10 2.43 3.04
C GLU A 205 -8.36 1.09 3.07
N ILE A 206 -8.61 0.24 2.07
CA ILE A 206 -7.91 -1.03 1.89
C ILE A 206 -6.43 -0.77 1.63
N ALA A 207 -6.08 0.10 0.68
CA ALA A 207 -4.70 0.40 0.38
C ALA A 207 -3.94 0.89 1.63
N ASP A 208 -4.52 1.81 2.40
CA ASP A 208 -3.93 2.29 3.65
C ASP A 208 -3.77 1.19 4.69
N ARG A 209 -4.77 0.33 4.87
CA ARG A 209 -4.73 -0.81 5.79
C ARG A 209 -3.55 -1.74 5.54
N TYR A 210 -3.15 -1.90 4.27
CA TYR A 210 -1.97 -2.67 3.86
C TYR A 210 -0.68 -1.84 3.84
N GLY A 211 -0.76 -0.53 4.05
CA GLY A 211 0.37 0.39 3.91
C GLY A 211 0.81 0.57 2.45
N VAL A 212 -0.11 0.43 1.51
CA VAL A 212 0.14 0.61 0.07
C VAL A 212 -0.17 2.04 -0.33
N MET A 213 0.83 2.73 -0.89
CA MET A 213 0.68 4.06 -1.46
C MET A 213 0.01 3.96 -2.82
N ILE A 214 -0.82 4.94 -3.15
CA ILE A 214 -1.44 5.02 -4.47
C ILE A 214 -0.68 6.04 -5.33
N THR A 215 -0.38 5.63 -6.56
CA THR A 215 -0.01 6.52 -7.66
C THR A 215 -0.97 6.30 -8.81
N THR A 216 -0.87 7.08 -9.87
CA THR A 216 -1.74 6.92 -11.04
C THR A 216 -0.95 7.02 -12.33
N SER A 217 -1.60 6.69 -13.44
CA SER A 217 -0.99 6.78 -14.76
C SER A 217 -0.82 8.24 -15.21
N HIS A 218 -0.06 8.42 -16.28
CA HIS A 218 0.18 9.74 -16.92
C HIS A 218 -1.09 10.42 -17.45
N CYS A 219 -2.19 9.71 -17.59
CA CYS A 219 -3.48 10.29 -17.98
C CYS A 219 -4.42 10.61 -16.80
N GLU A 220 -3.94 10.43 -15.58
CA GLU A 220 -4.72 10.65 -14.35
C GLU A 220 -4.01 11.69 -13.44
N PRO A 221 -4.04 12.98 -13.82
CA PRO A 221 -3.39 14.03 -13.04
C PRO A 221 -3.98 14.12 -11.64
N LEU A 222 -3.08 14.24 -10.65
CA LEU A 222 -3.43 14.37 -9.23
C LEU A 222 -4.46 13.33 -8.76
N GLN A 223 -4.34 12.08 -9.21
CA GLN A 223 -5.20 10.94 -8.86
C GLN A 223 -6.62 11.02 -9.46
N LEU A 224 -6.88 11.91 -10.41
CA LEU A 224 -8.17 12.03 -11.08
C LEU A 224 -8.20 11.19 -12.36
N ASN A 225 -9.07 10.19 -12.43
CA ASN A 225 -9.33 9.47 -13.67
C ASN A 225 -10.18 10.33 -14.60
N THR A 226 -9.54 10.97 -15.58
CA THR A 226 -10.21 11.94 -16.46
C THR A 226 -11.25 11.29 -17.38
N ALA A 227 -11.14 9.99 -17.66
CA ALA A 227 -12.04 9.29 -18.55
C ALA A 227 -13.40 8.97 -17.91
N SER A 228 -13.40 8.62 -16.61
CA SER A 228 -14.60 8.16 -15.90
C SER A 228 -15.11 9.14 -14.83
N GLU A 229 -14.30 10.09 -14.39
CA GLU A 229 -14.66 11.02 -13.31
C GLU A 229 -14.93 12.46 -13.80
N TRP A 230 -14.56 12.81 -15.04
CA TRP A 230 -14.90 14.12 -15.60
C TRP A 230 -16.35 14.18 -16.04
N SER A 231 -17.17 14.96 -15.33
CA SER A 231 -18.59 15.14 -15.68
C SER A 231 -18.76 16.13 -16.83
N LYS A 232 -19.74 15.86 -17.71
CA LYS A 232 -20.16 16.80 -18.77
C LYS A 232 -20.60 18.15 -18.21
N GLU A 233 -21.11 18.19 -16.98
CA GLU A 233 -21.54 19.42 -16.29
C GLU A 233 -20.35 20.34 -15.94
N TYR A 234 -19.12 19.81 -15.93
CA TYR A 234 -17.91 20.60 -15.71
C TYR A 234 -17.47 21.35 -16.98
N GLY A 235 -18.11 21.11 -18.11
CA GLY A 235 -17.74 21.63 -19.42
C GLY A 235 -16.64 20.79 -20.08
N GLU A 236 -15.95 21.36 -21.05
CA GLU A 236 -14.90 20.66 -21.78
C GLU A 236 -13.68 20.42 -20.88
N TRP A 237 -13.07 19.22 -20.98
CA TRP A 237 -11.77 18.95 -20.41
C TRP A 237 -10.69 19.61 -21.29
N ASN A 238 -10.49 20.88 -21.06
CA ASN A 238 -9.54 21.69 -21.81
C ASN A 238 -8.95 22.75 -20.89
N TYR A 239 -7.62 22.68 -20.68
CA TYR A 239 -6.95 23.57 -19.74
C TYR A 239 -6.85 25.01 -20.23
N THR A 240 -6.86 25.23 -21.56
CA THR A 240 -6.79 26.57 -22.15
C THR A 240 -8.13 27.33 -21.97
N SER A 241 -9.26 26.66 -22.19
CA SER A 241 -10.59 27.28 -22.14
C SER A 241 -11.31 27.15 -20.80
N ASN A 242 -10.96 26.13 -19.99
CA ASN A 242 -11.70 25.77 -18.77
C ASN A 242 -10.80 25.56 -17.54
N LYS A 243 -9.67 26.25 -17.47
CA LYS A 243 -8.63 26.14 -16.42
C LYS A 243 -9.20 26.14 -15.00
N ALA A 244 -10.06 27.12 -14.68
CA ALA A 244 -10.58 27.28 -13.31
C ALA A 244 -11.38 26.06 -12.84
N LYS A 245 -12.18 25.46 -13.73
CA LYS A 245 -12.93 24.24 -13.41
C LYS A 245 -12.01 23.04 -13.27
N VAL A 246 -11.04 22.88 -14.17
CA VAL A 246 -10.03 21.79 -14.10
C VAL A 246 -9.30 21.86 -12.77
N ASP A 247 -8.74 23.02 -12.42
CA ASP A 247 -8.01 23.21 -11.16
C ASP A 247 -8.91 22.94 -9.93
N SER A 248 -10.18 23.35 -9.96
CA SER A 248 -11.14 23.11 -8.89
C SER A 248 -11.39 21.62 -8.68
N VAL A 249 -11.60 20.84 -9.76
CA VAL A 249 -11.86 19.40 -9.67
C VAL A 249 -10.61 18.65 -9.22
N LEU A 250 -9.43 19.01 -9.73
CA LEU A 250 -8.15 18.45 -9.29
C LEU A 250 -7.91 18.73 -7.80
N LYS A 251 -8.21 19.94 -7.33
CA LYS A 251 -8.09 20.31 -5.91
C LYS A 251 -9.01 19.45 -5.04
N ALA A 252 -10.25 19.26 -5.45
CA ALA A 252 -11.21 18.41 -4.72
C ALA A 252 -10.72 16.95 -4.64
N ARG A 253 -10.12 16.42 -5.71
CA ARG A 253 -9.51 15.07 -5.71
C ARG A 253 -8.34 15.00 -4.72
N VAL A 254 -7.45 15.96 -4.72
CA VAL A 254 -6.32 15.99 -3.76
C VAL A 254 -6.83 16.05 -2.33
N GLN A 255 -7.88 16.82 -2.05
CA GLN A 255 -8.51 16.86 -0.73
C GLN A 255 -9.06 15.50 -0.28
N ASP A 256 -9.73 14.78 -1.19
CA ASP A 256 -10.25 13.44 -0.92
C ASP A 256 -9.13 12.39 -0.71
N ALA A 257 -8.02 12.53 -1.44
CA ALA A 257 -6.87 11.62 -1.33
C ALA A 257 -5.92 11.96 -0.17
N SER A 258 -5.93 13.21 0.33
CA SER A 258 -4.95 13.74 1.28
C SER A 258 -4.80 13.00 2.62
N PRO A 259 -5.84 12.31 3.16
CA PRO A 259 -5.68 11.51 4.39
C PRO A 259 -4.81 10.26 4.22
N TYR A 260 -4.52 9.87 3.00
CA TYR A 260 -3.82 8.63 2.65
C TYR A 260 -2.45 8.89 2.04
N GLU A 261 -1.58 7.89 2.02
CA GLU A 261 -0.25 8.02 1.40
C GLU A 261 -0.34 7.90 -0.12
N ASN A 262 0.13 8.92 -0.82
CA ASN A 262 0.11 8.99 -2.28
C ASN A 262 1.46 9.44 -2.86
N VAL A 263 1.70 9.02 -4.11
CA VAL A 263 2.69 9.61 -5.01
C VAL A 263 1.90 10.25 -6.15
N TYR A 264 1.84 11.57 -6.18
CA TYR A 264 0.94 12.30 -7.09
C TYR A 264 1.51 12.39 -8.49
N THR A 265 0.72 12.00 -9.48
CA THR A 265 1.08 12.16 -10.89
C THR A 265 0.80 13.60 -11.33
N LEU A 266 1.83 14.27 -11.86
CA LEU A 266 1.71 15.57 -12.50
C LEU A 266 1.62 15.36 -14.00
N ALA A 267 0.50 15.73 -14.61
CA ALA A 267 0.26 15.50 -16.03
C ALA A 267 -0.76 16.47 -16.59
N LEU A 268 -0.72 16.63 -17.89
CA LEU A 268 -1.81 17.26 -18.65
C LEU A 268 -1.95 16.55 -19.99
N ARG A 269 -3.10 15.91 -20.18
CA ARG A 269 -3.51 15.28 -21.43
C ARG A 269 -4.96 15.64 -21.76
N GLY A 270 -5.48 15.17 -22.88
CA GLY A 270 -6.90 15.11 -23.15
C GLY A 270 -7.59 14.09 -22.25
N LEU A 271 -8.84 13.79 -22.51
CA LEU A 271 -9.54 12.71 -21.82
C LEU A 271 -8.84 11.38 -22.11
N HIS A 272 -8.52 10.64 -21.03
CA HIS A 272 -7.71 9.45 -21.09
C HIS A 272 -6.33 9.74 -21.76
N ASP A 273 -5.90 8.93 -22.70
CA ASP A 273 -4.59 9.04 -23.36
C ASP A 273 -4.62 9.86 -24.68
N ARG A 274 -5.65 10.68 -24.87
CA ARG A 274 -5.75 11.54 -26.05
C ARG A 274 -4.94 12.81 -25.89
N ALA A 275 -4.58 13.44 -27.01
CA ALA A 275 -4.03 14.79 -27.00
C ALA A 275 -5.08 15.79 -26.50
N MET A 276 -4.64 16.80 -25.73
CA MET A 276 -5.52 17.92 -25.37
C MET A 276 -5.83 18.76 -26.61
N SER A 277 -7.08 19.13 -26.76
CA SER A 277 -7.54 20.03 -27.84
C SER A 277 -7.23 21.50 -27.48
N GLY A 278 -7.10 22.36 -28.48
CA GLY A 278 -7.05 23.82 -28.31
C GLY A 278 -5.71 24.50 -28.48
N ASP A 279 -4.60 23.78 -28.43
CA ASP A 279 -3.26 24.33 -28.67
C ASP A 279 -2.76 23.94 -30.06
N GLU A 280 -2.69 24.91 -30.97
CA GLU A 280 -2.33 24.66 -32.37
C GLU A 280 -0.80 24.60 -32.61
N ASP A 281 -0.03 25.36 -31.84
CA ASP A 281 1.41 25.41 -31.98
C ASP A 281 2.18 24.87 -30.77
N MET A 282 3.45 24.52 -30.96
CA MET A 282 4.29 23.92 -29.94
C MET A 282 4.58 24.84 -28.74
N ASP A 283 4.69 26.14 -28.98
CA ASP A 283 5.01 27.09 -27.91
C ASP A 283 3.77 27.36 -27.03
N SER A 284 2.58 27.36 -27.59
CA SER A 284 1.33 27.37 -26.83
C SER A 284 1.19 26.11 -25.98
N ARG A 285 1.45 24.92 -26.55
CA ARG A 285 1.43 23.66 -25.79
C ARG A 285 2.41 23.65 -24.62
N LYS A 286 3.61 24.16 -24.82
CA LYS A 286 4.61 24.29 -23.73
C LYS A 286 4.11 25.21 -22.62
N ARG A 287 3.56 26.39 -22.96
CA ARG A 287 3.02 27.33 -21.96
C ARG A 287 1.88 26.71 -21.17
N THR A 288 0.92 26.12 -21.84
CA THR A 288 -0.25 25.46 -21.20
C THR A 288 0.19 24.31 -20.29
N MET A 289 1.12 23.47 -20.75
CA MET A 289 1.69 22.41 -19.92
C MET A 289 2.40 22.97 -18.68
N GLN A 290 3.24 23.97 -18.86
CA GLN A 290 3.97 24.60 -17.76
C GLN A 290 3.01 25.21 -16.73
N GLU A 291 1.99 25.95 -17.18
CA GLU A 291 0.96 26.50 -16.30
C GLU A 291 0.23 25.44 -15.52
N ALA A 292 -0.19 24.37 -16.19
CA ALA A 292 -0.91 23.27 -15.54
C ALA A 292 -0.06 22.57 -14.48
N LEU A 293 1.20 22.25 -14.79
CA LEU A 293 2.11 21.60 -13.82
C LEU A 293 2.40 22.50 -12.61
N LEU A 294 2.58 23.81 -12.84
CA LEU A 294 2.77 24.76 -11.73
C LEU A 294 1.49 24.86 -10.86
N ALA A 295 0.31 24.92 -11.49
CA ALA A 295 -0.96 24.94 -10.76
C ALA A 295 -1.18 23.65 -9.96
N GLN A 296 -0.89 22.48 -10.54
CA GLN A 296 -0.97 21.20 -9.84
C GLN A 296 -0.04 21.15 -8.62
N ARG A 297 1.19 21.63 -8.75
CA ARG A 297 2.14 21.73 -7.61
C ARG A 297 1.63 22.69 -6.53
N GLN A 298 1.02 23.82 -6.93
CA GLN A 298 0.43 24.76 -6.00
C GLN A 298 -0.79 24.14 -5.27
N ILE A 299 -1.66 23.43 -5.98
CA ILE A 299 -2.79 22.70 -5.39
C ILE A 299 -2.29 21.70 -4.33
N LEU A 300 -1.25 20.93 -4.64
CA LEU A 300 -0.65 20.00 -3.69
C LEU A 300 -0.13 20.71 -2.43
N ALA A 301 0.63 21.81 -2.62
CA ALA A 301 1.18 22.58 -1.52
C ALA A 301 0.07 23.16 -0.61
N ASP A 302 -0.97 23.74 -1.21
CA ASP A 302 -2.08 24.36 -0.50
C ASP A 302 -2.90 23.34 0.30
N VAL A 303 -3.21 22.18 -0.32
CA VAL A 303 -4.05 21.16 0.32
C VAL A 303 -3.29 20.40 1.39
N LEU A 304 -2.04 20.05 1.13
CA LEU A 304 -1.24 19.21 2.04
C LEU A 304 -0.47 20.04 3.09
N GLY A 305 -0.45 21.35 2.97
CA GLY A 305 0.27 22.24 3.91
C GLY A 305 1.78 22.00 3.93
N LYS A 306 2.37 21.62 2.79
CA LYS A 306 3.79 21.31 2.64
C LYS A 306 4.37 22.06 1.45
N LYS A 307 5.70 22.21 1.40
CA LYS A 307 6.34 22.68 0.19
C LYS A 307 6.17 21.66 -0.93
N ALA A 308 5.95 22.12 -2.15
CA ALA A 308 5.70 21.25 -3.30
C ALA A 308 6.84 20.26 -3.56
N GLU A 309 8.10 20.67 -3.31
CA GLU A 309 9.28 19.81 -3.45
C GLU A 309 9.36 18.66 -2.43
N ASP A 310 8.68 18.79 -1.28
CA ASP A 310 8.66 17.78 -0.22
C ASP A 310 7.53 16.74 -0.41
N ILE A 311 6.66 16.95 -1.40
CA ILE A 311 5.53 16.06 -1.69
C ILE A 311 5.97 15.03 -2.74
N PRO A 312 5.74 13.73 -2.52
CA PRO A 312 6.04 12.71 -3.52
C PRO A 312 5.27 12.94 -4.81
N GLN A 313 6.00 13.11 -5.90
CA GLN A 313 5.47 13.43 -7.24
C GLN A 313 6.19 12.63 -8.32
N VAL A 314 5.49 12.36 -9.40
CA VAL A 314 5.99 11.71 -10.63
C VAL A 314 5.39 12.39 -11.86
N PHE A 315 6.13 12.40 -12.99
CA PHE A 315 5.70 12.94 -14.29
C PHE A 315 5.46 11.80 -15.27
#